data_931a54f32a54219fcd800c9d8e29a66f
#
_entry.id   931a54f32a54219fcd800c9d8e29a66f
#
_cell.length_a   1.000
_cell.length_b   1.000
_cell.length_c   1.000
_cell.angle_alpha   90.00
_cell.angle_beta   90.00
_cell.angle_gamma   90.00
#
_symmetry.space_group_name_H-M   'P 1'
#
loop_
_entity.id
_entity.type
_entity.pdbx_description
1 polymer ?
#
loop_
_entity_poly.entity_id
_entity_poly.type
_entity_poly.pdbx_seq_one_letter_code
_entity_poly.pdbx_strand_id
1 'polypeptide(L)'
;MRFIAMPSTVIRRFDYHPAGLALDVEFVSGRRYRYAGVPAAVAEAFREAFSKGRFFNARIRDRYPCRELAAEPEDWSGAWA
;
A
#
# COMPACT_ATOMS: atom_id res chain seq x y z
N MET A 1 -14.49 14.38 -14.84
CA MET A 1 -14.05 13.89 -14.38
C MET A 1 -13.63 13.54 -13.98
N ARG A 2 -13.49 13.49 -13.86
CA ARG A 2 -12.87 13.03 -13.35
C ARG A 2 -12.49 12.39 -13.02
N PHE A 3 -12.32 12.13 -12.94
CA PHE A 3 -11.76 11.44 -12.56
C PHE A 3 -11.35 10.89 -12.12
N ILE A 4 -11.34 10.88 -12.46
CA ILE A 4 -10.82 10.27 -12.04
C ILE A 4 -10.22 10.17 -11.34
N ALA A 5 -11.07 10.28 -11.08
CA ALA A 5 -10.26 10.43 -9.95
C ALA A 5 -9.03 9.64 -10.05
N MET A 6 -8.02 10.26 -9.78
CA MET A 6 -6.81 9.58 -9.93
C MET A 6 -6.72 8.51 -8.91
N PRO A 7 -6.63 7.31 -9.31
CA PRO A 7 -6.49 6.26 -8.32
C PRO A 7 -5.31 6.46 -7.41
N SER A 8 -4.26 7.04 -7.92
CA SER A 8 -3.09 7.24 -7.10
C SER A 8 -3.32 8.26 -6.01
N THR A 9 -4.42 9.01 -6.06
CA THR A 9 -4.69 9.92 -4.98
C THR A 9 -5.28 9.20 -3.78
N VAL A 10 -5.62 7.94 -3.91
CA VAL A 10 -6.13 7.17 -2.78
C VAL A 10 -5.00 6.69 -1.89
N ILE A 11 -3.88 6.33 -2.49
CA ILE A 11 -2.76 5.80 -1.75
C ILE A 11 -1.70 6.86 -1.63
N ARG A 12 -1.37 7.22 -0.39
CA ARG A 12 -0.40 8.26 -0.15
C ARG A 12 1.01 7.72 -0.22
N ARG A 13 1.24 6.55 0.35
CA ARG A 13 2.56 5.93 0.33
C ARG A 13 2.47 4.51 0.83
N PHE A 14 3.53 3.77 0.62
CA PHE A 14 3.56 2.38 1.04
C PHE A 14 4.99 1.99 1.33
N ASP A 15 5.15 0.88 2.04
CA ASP A 15 6.46 0.38 2.41
C ASP A 15 6.38 -1.13 2.44
N TYR A 16 7.39 -1.80 1.93
CA TYR A 16 7.40 -3.25 1.89
C TYR A 16 8.53 -3.78 2.74
N HIS A 17 8.21 -4.79 3.55
CA HIS A 17 9.17 -5.42 4.43
C HIS A 17 9.41 -6.84 3.94
N PRO A 18 10.45 -7.07 3.15
CA PRO A 18 10.64 -8.39 2.53
C PRO A 18 10.82 -9.51 3.53
N ALA A 19 11.47 -9.24 4.63
CA ALA A 19 11.70 -10.29 5.61
C ALA A 19 10.41 -10.89 6.14
N GLY A 20 9.39 -10.05 6.29
CA GLY A 20 8.12 -10.52 6.80
C GLY A 20 7.05 -10.63 5.76
N LEU A 21 7.38 -10.36 4.49
CA LEU A 21 6.40 -10.34 3.42
C LEU A 21 5.24 -9.42 3.76
N ALA A 22 5.53 -8.30 4.39
CA ALA A 22 4.51 -7.38 4.84
C ALA A 22 4.52 -6.12 4.00
N LEU A 23 3.35 -5.70 3.56
CA LEU A 23 3.20 -4.48 2.79
C LEU A 23 2.35 -3.52 3.58
N ASP A 24 2.93 -2.38 3.93
CA ASP A 24 2.22 -1.34 4.66
C ASP A 24 1.77 -0.28 3.67
N VAL A 25 0.50 0.08 3.76
CA VAL A 25 -0.08 1.06 2.85
C VAL A 25 -0.73 2.16 3.65
N GLU A 26 -0.44 3.39 3.32
CA GLU A 26 -1.06 4.54 3.95
C GLU A 26 -1.94 5.23 2.92
N PHE A 27 -3.19 5.44 3.28
CA PHE A 27 -4.14 6.08 2.39
C PHE A 27 -4.21 7.58 2.68
N VAL A 28 -4.75 8.32 1.74
CA VAL A 28 -4.82 9.77 1.92
C VAL A 28 -5.69 10.15 3.10
N SER A 29 -6.55 9.24 3.55
CA SER A 29 -7.35 9.50 4.73
C SER A 29 -6.54 9.49 6.01
N GLY A 30 -5.29 9.00 5.92
CA GLY A 30 -4.45 8.86 7.10
C GLY A 30 -4.46 7.48 7.68
N ARG A 31 -5.33 6.61 7.24
CA ARG A 31 -5.36 5.24 7.73
C ARG A 31 -4.24 4.44 7.14
N ARG A 32 -3.73 3.53 7.93
CA ARG A 32 -2.62 2.70 7.54
C ARG A 32 -2.97 1.25 7.80
N TYR A 33 -2.63 0.39 6.84
CA TYR A 33 -2.91 -1.04 6.95
C TYR A 33 -1.69 -1.83 6.61
N ARG A 34 -1.53 -2.98 7.26
CA ARG A 34 -0.45 -3.90 6.94
C ARG A 34 -1.04 -5.15 6.34
N TYR A 35 -0.59 -5.50 5.15
CA TYR A 35 -1.03 -6.69 4.44
C TYR A 35 0.05 -7.76 4.60
N ALA A 36 -0.36 -8.95 5.00
CA ALA A 36 0.58 -10.02 5.31
C ALA A 36 0.67 -11.03 4.19
N GLY A 37 1.85 -11.63 4.04
CA GLY A 37 2.01 -12.68 3.05
C GLY A 37 2.10 -12.18 1.62
N VAL A 38 2.48 -10.93 1.43
CA VAL A 38 2.57 -10.36 0.10
C VAL A 38 3.92 -10.73 -0.50
N PRO A 39 3.94 -11.48 -1.61
CA PRO A 39 5.23 -11.85 -2.20
C PRO A 39 5.96 -10.63 -2.73
N ALA A 40 7.28 -10.75 -2.78
CA ALA A 40 8.09 -9.64 -3.28
C ALA A 40 7.70 -9.26 -4.70
N ALA A 41 7.34 -10.24 -5.52
CA ALA A 41 6.96 -9.95 -6.90
C ALA A 41 5.73 -9.06 -6.97
N VAL A 42 4.79 -9.27 -6.06
CA VAL A 42 3.58 -8.45 -6.03
C VAL A 42 3.93 -7.05 -5.56
N ALA A 43 4.77 -6.94 -4.54
CA ALA A 43 5.17 -5.63 -4.05
C ALA A 43 5.92 -4.84 -5.13
N GLU A 44 6.75 -5.53 -5.88
CA GLU A 44 7.49 -4.88 -6.95
C GLU A 44 6.55 -4.41 -8.05
N ALA A 45 5.58 -5.25 -8.41
CA ALA A 45 4.62 -4.86 -9.42
C ALA A 45 3.78 -3.68 -8.96
N PHE A 46 3.46 -3.64 -7.67
CA PHE A 46 2.72 -2.52 -7.11
C PHE A 46 3.54 -1.24 -7.21
N ARG A 47 4.82 -1.34 -6.87
CA ARG A 47 5.68 -0.17 -6.92
C ARG A 47 5.77 0.39 -8.34
N GLU A 48 5.76 -0.49 -9.33
CA GLU A 48 5.89 -0.06 -10.71
C GLU A 48 4.56 0.19 -11.40
N ALA A 49 3.46 -0.02 -10.72
CA ALA A 49 2.17 0.13 -11.35
C ALA A 49 1.93 1.58 -11.73
N PHE A 50 1.39 1.75 -12.91
CA PHE A 50 1.03 3.07 -13.38
C PHE A 50 -0.05 3.67 -12.49
N SER A 51 -1.02 2.87 -12.13
CA SER A 51 -2.11 3.31 -11.27
C SER A 51 -2.06 2.48 -9.99
N LYS A 52 -1.60 3.11 -8.90
CA LYS A 52 -1.47 2.40 -7.64
C LYS A 52 -2.83 1.97 -7.10
N GLY A 53 -3.82 2.81 -7.22
CA GLY A 53 -5.14 2.47 -6.69
C GLY A 53 -5.76 1.30 -7.42
N ARG A 54 -5.62 1.26 -8.73
CA ARG A 54 -6.17 0.15 -9.49
C ARG A 54 -5.47 -1.15 -9.18
N PHE A 55 -4.16 -1.09 -9.12
CA PHE A 55 -3.39 -2.29 -8.80
C PHE A 55 -3.79 -2.79 -7.42
N PHE A 56 -3.88 -1.87 -6.47
CA PHE A 56 -4.22 -2.25 -5.11
C PHE A 56 -5.57 -2.95 -5.07
N ASN A 57 -6.56 -2.37 -5.72
CA ASN A 57 -7.90 -2.95 -5.70
C ASN A 57 -7.95 -4.31 -6.38
N ALA A 58 -7.17 -4.49 -7.43
CA ALA A 58 -7.25 -5.71 -8.21
C ALA A 58 -6.38 -6.82 -7.65
N ARG A 59 -5.25 -6.48 -7.04
CA ARG A 59 -4.27 -7.49 -6.71
C ARG A 59 -3.95 -7.60 -5.24
N ILE A 60 -4.28 -6.62 -4.43
CA ILE A 60 -3.90 -6.63 -3.03
C ILE A 60 -5.11 -6.65 -2.12
N ARG A 61 -6.05 -5.77 -2.36
CA ARG A 61 -7.22 -5.68 -1.54
C ARG A 61 -7.99 -6.99 -1.60
N ASP A 62 -8.38 -7.50 -0.44
CA ASP A 62 -9.14 -8.73 -0.33
C ASP A 62 -8.40 -9.95 -0.83
N ARG A 63 -7.11 -9.81 -1.13
CA ARG A 63 -6.31 -10.95 -1.54
C ARG A 63 -5.37 -11.41 -0.44
N TYR A 64 -5.07 -10.53 0.50
CA TYR A 64 -4.17 -10.85 1.60
C TYR A 64 -4.80 -10.38 2.89
N PRO A 65 -4.57 -11.08 3.98
CA PRO A 65 -5.08 -10.61 5.26
C PRO A 65 -4.42 -9.29 5.64
N CYS A 66 -5.17 -8.44 6.28
CA CYS A 66 -4.62 -7.16 6.68
C CYS A 66 -5.16 -6.74 8.02
N ARG A 67 -4.47 -5.80 8.64
CA ARG A 67 -4.95 -5.20 9.87
C ARG A 67 -4.60 -3.73 9.84
N GLU A 68 -5.40 -2.95 10.52
CA GLU A 68 -5.15 -1.52 10.56
C GLU A 68 -4.05 -1.22 11.57
N LEU A 69 -3.12 -0.37 11.19
CA LEU A 69 -2.04 0.02 12.06
C LEU A 69 -2.45 1.26 12.84
N ALA A 70 -1.79 1.47 13.96
CA ALA A 70 -2.06 2.63 14.78
C ALA A 70 -1.73 3.88 14.01
N ALA A 71 -2.15 5.01 14.55
CA ALA A 71 -1.86 6.28 13.96
C ALA A 71 -0.37 6.36 13.69
N GLU A 72 -0.01 7.17 12.75
CA GLU A 72 1.32 7.21 12.27
C GLU A 72 2.34 7.38 13.37
N PRO A 73 3.27 6.46 13.50
CA PRO A 73 4.32 6.60 14.48
C PRO A 73 5.42 7.51 13.96
N GLU A 74 6.17 8.06 14.86
CA GLU A 74 7.26 8.90 14.45
C GLU A 74 8.28 8.15 13.67
N ASP A 75 8.37 6.85 13.88
CA ASP A 75 9.40 6.11 13.19
C ASP A 75 8.94 5.56 11.86
N TRP A 76 7.81 5.98 11.38
CA TRP A 76 7.40 5.64 10.03
C TRP A 76 8.34 6.39 9.11
N SER A 77 9.43 5.78 8.82
CA SER A 77 10.48 6.46 8.10
C SER A 77 10.13 6.51 6.64
N GLY A 78 10.80 7.16 5.88
CA GLY A 78 10.54 7.20 4.48
C GLY A 78 11.33 6.19 3.70
N ALA A 79 11.62 5.08 4.31
CA ALA A 79 12.43 4.10 3.65
C ALA A 79 11.81 3.60 2.36
N TRP A 80 10.51 3.68 2.29
CA TRP A 80 9.80 3.24 1.12
C TRP A 80 9.78 4.29 0.03
N ALA A 81 10.22 5.40 0.30
CA ALA A 81 10.16 6.49 -0.64
C ALA A 81 10.92 6.22 -1.92
#